data_31b698a640a47a5d89f8c17d8132ca26
#
_entry.id   31b698a640a47a5d89f8c17d8132ca26
#
_cell.length_a   1.000
_cell.length_b   1.000
_cell.length_c   1.000
_cell.angle_alpha   90.00
_cell.angle_beta   90.00
_cell.angle_gamma   90.00
#
_symmetry.space_group_name_H-M   'P 1'
#
loop_
_entity.id
_entity.type
_entity.pdbx_description
1 polymer ?
#
loop_
_entity_poly.entity_id
_entity_poly.type
_entity_poly.pdbx_seq_one_letter_code
_entity_poly.pdbx_strand_id
1 'polypeptide(L)'
;MIGLGALGSMSSDLLARAGVGHLRLVDRDVVDLTNLQRQSLYSESDVDRPKAEAAAERLHLVNSEIEIEPLSKDVHSATVREILRDADVVVDGTDNLETRFLLNEAAIEANVPFVYGGAIATYGMAFAIRAPVTACFRCFNPKAPPPGSLLTCETAGIFNAASAMVGAIQAGEAIRLLLGETPSGALFVVDGWRPDIQRIHIAPRSDCPTCVLGEREYLGAKRTQVLVSLCGSDTISLDPVHHGAIDMEAVADRLSALGSTRRAGGVLVADVEGRRLTIFPDGRALIRGVKDEAEARGVYAKYVGI
;
A
#
# COMPACT_ATOMS: atom_id res chain seq x y z
N MET A 1 -1.85 -6.51 6.15
CA MET A 1 -2.20 -5.12 5.78
C MET A 1 -1.33 -4.68 4.64
N ILE A 2 -1.91 -4.32 3.51
CA ILE A 2 -1.18 -3.89 2.31
C ILE A 2 -1.46 -2.40 2.09
N GLY A 3 -0.40 -1.58 2.16
CA GLY A 3 -0.51 -0.13 2.17
C GLY A 3 -0.82 0.42 3.57
N LEU A 4 0.04 1.34 4.04
CA LEU A 4 -0.05 1.96 5.37
C LEU A 4 -0.28 3.47 5.26
N GLY A 5 -0.99 3.86 4.20
CA GLY A 5 -1.48 5.22 3.99
C GLY A 5 -2.64 5.59 4.90
N ALA A 6 -3.55 6.44 4.40
CA ALA A 6 -4.66 6.98 5.19
C ALA A 6 -5.63 5.90 5.73
N LEU A 7 -5.95 4.89 4.91
CA LEU A 7 -6.80 3.77 5.31
C LEU A 7 -6.03 2.80 6.20
N GLY A 8 -4.85 2.37 5.73
CA GLY A 8 -4.06 1.36 6.40
C GLY A 8 -3.58 1.78 7.78
N SER A 9 -3.28 3.06 8.01
CA SER A 9 -2.95 3.58 9.34
C SER A 9 -4.09 3.34 10.33
N MET A 10 -5.32 3.69 9.95
CA MET A 10 -6.49 3.51 10.80
C MET A 10 -6.83 2.04 11.00
N SER A 11 -6.86 1.26 9.92
CA SER A 11 -7.18 -0.18 10.00
C SER A 11 -6.18 -0.92 10.87
N SER A 12 -4.87 -0.67 10.71
CA SER A 12 -3.81 -1.33 11.48
C SER A 12 -3.88 -0.98 12.97
N ASP A 13 -4.14 0.28 13.33
CA ASP A 13 -4.29 0.69 14.73
C ASP A 13 -5.46 -0.03 15.41
N LEU A 14 -6.61 -0.11 14.73
CA LEU A 14 -7.78 -0.79 15.26
C LEU A 14 -7.59 -2.31 15.35
N LEU A 15 -6.94 -2.95 14.38
CA LEU A 15 -6.65 -4.39 14.41
C LEU A 15 -5.66 -4.73 15.53
N ALA A 16 -4.62 -3.92 15.73
CA ALA A 16 -3.66 -4.10 16.83
C ALA A 16 -4.35 -3.97 18.20
N ARG A 17 -5.20 -2.94 18.40
CA ARG A 17 -5.98 -2.75 19.63
C ARG A 17 -6.98 -3.86 19.88
N ALA A 18 -7.54 -4.43 18.83
CA ALA A 18 -8.46 -5.58 18.93
C ALA A 18 -7.75 -6.90 19.29
N GLY A 19 -6.41 -6.92 19.30
CA GLY A 19 -5.64 -8.11 19.65
C GLY A 19 -5.52 -9.13 18.50
N VAL A 20 -5.53 -8.68 17.23
CA VAL A 20 -5.19 -9.56 16.11
C VAL A 20 -3.75 -10.02 16.29
N GLY A 21 -3.55 -11.33 16.51
CA GLY A 21 -2.32 -11.90 17.04
C GLY A 21 -1.07 -11.70 16.17
N HIS A 22 -1.22 -11.61 14.82
CA HIS A 22 -0.12 -11.33 13.90
C HIS A 22 -0.55 -10.32 12.85
N LEU A 23 0.21 -9.23 12.70
CA LEU A 23 0.02 -8.18 11.70
C LEU A 23 1.24 -8.07 10.80
N ARG A 24 1.14 -8.54 9.56
CA ARG A 24 2.11 -8.24 8.50
C ARG A 24 1.77 -6.91 7.87
N LEU A 25 2.69 -5.95 7.97
CA LEU A 25 2.54 -4.56 7.55
C LEU A 25 3.39 -4.30 6.32
N VAL A 26 2.75 -4.13 5.16
CA VAL A 26 3.47 -4.00 3.88
C VAL A 26 3.26 -2.61 3.30
N ASP A 27 4.35 -1.87 3.10
CA ASP A 27 4.34 -0.59 2.39
C ASP A 27 5.71 -0.35 1.75
N ARG A 28 5.73 0.24 0.57
CA ARG A 28 6.96 0.54 -0.18
C ARG A 28 7.52 1.93 0.09
N ASP A 29 6.72 2.81 0.71
CA ASP A 29 7.01 4.24 0.83
C ASP A 29 7.68 4.59 2.17
N VAL A 30 8.17 5.83 2.21
CA VAL A 30 8.57 6.51 3.43
C VAL A 30 7.50 7.50 3.88
N VAL A 31 7.56 7.89 5.16
CA VAL A 31 6.69 8.92 5.71
C VAL A 31 7.06 10.28 5.12
N ASP A 32 6.08 11.00 4.60
CA ASP A 32 6.22 12.38 4.11
C ASP A 32 5.40 13.34 4.99
N LEU A 33 5.89 14.55 5.20
CA LEU A 33 5.22 15.57 6.01
C LEU A 33 3.78 15.81 5.53
N THR A 34 3.53 15.79 4.22
CA THR A 34 2.21 15.97 3.61
C THR A 34 1.23 14.82 3.93
N ASN A 35 1.72 13.71 4.43
CA ASN A 35 0.91 12.55 4.80
C ASN A 35 0.26 12.68 6.17
N LEU A 36 0.87 13.43 7.10
CA LEU A 36 0.50 13.47 8.52
C LEU A 36 -0.92 13.93 8.77
N GLN A 37 -1.48 14.74 7.87
CA GLN A 37 -2.85 15.24 7.99
C GLN A 37 -3.93 14.13 7.93
N ARG A 38 -3.58 12.91 7.43
CA ARG A 38 -4.52 11.78 7.29
C ARG A 38 -3.97 10.41 7.66
N GLN A 39 -2.67 10.27 7.89
CA GLN A 39 -2.02 9.00 8.23
C GLN A 39 -1.69 8.98 9.73
N SER A 40 -2.61 8.48 10.53
CA SER A 40 -2.65 8.65 11.99
C SER A 40 -1.56 7.90 12.77
N LEU A 41 -0.86 6.94 12.16
CA LEU A 41 0.22 6.21 12.82
C LEU A 41 1.52 7.02 12.93
N TYR A 42 1.67 8.08 12.15
CA TYR A 42 2.93 8.82 12.00
C TYR A 42 2.88 10.21 12.63
N SER A 43 4.06 10.69 12.99
CA SER A 43 4.34 12.03 13.51
C SER A 43 5.47 12.68 12.71
N GLU A 44 5.77 13.95 12.99
CA GLU A 44 6.88 14.67 12.33
C GLU A 44 8.23 14.00 12.55
N SER A 45 8.42 13.30 13.68
CA SER A 45 9.66 12.56 13.96
C SER A 45 9.86 11.32 13.08
N ASP A 46 8.82 10.87 12.38
CA ASP A 46 8.87 9.71 11.49
C ASP A 46 9.18 10.07 10.03
N VAL A 47 9.26 11.36 9.69
CA VAL A 47 9.52 11.83 8.32
C VAL A 47 10.81 11.21 7.78
N ASP A 48 10.73 10.71 6.55
CA ASP A 48 11.74 9.97 5.79
C ASP A 48 12.01 8.52 6.28
N ARG A 49 11.36 8.05 7.34
CA ARG A 49 11.42 6.65 7.77
C ARG A 49 10.52 5.77 6.91
N PRO A 50 10.87 4.49 6.66
CA PRO A 50 9.96 3.54 6.02
C PRO A 50 8.63 3.44 6.78
N LYS A 51 7.52 3.55 6.07
CA LYS A 51 6.18 3.51 6.69
C LYS A 51 5.94 2.22 7.47
N ALA A 52 6.35 1.08 6.91
CA ALA A 52 6.15 -0.21 7.57
C ALA A 52 6.88 -0.29 8.92
N GLU A 53 8.14 0.18 8.98
CA GLU A 53 8.93 0.19 10.21
C GLU A 53 8.35 1.16 11.26
N ALA A 54 8.07 2.40 10.85
CA ALA A 54 7.49 3.41 11.74
C ALA A 54 6.12 2.96 12.29
N ALA A 55 5.28 2.37 11.44
CA ALA A 55 4.00 1.80 11.86
C ALA A 55 4.17 0.65 12.85
N ALA A 56 5.10 -0.27 12.61
CA ALA A 56 5.35 -1.40 13.50
C ALA A 56 5.81 -0.94 14.88
N GLU A 57 6.75 -0.02 14.96
CA GLU A 57 7.19 0.56 16.25
C GLU A 57 6.02 1.23 16.99
N ARG A 58 5.22 2.02 16.28
CA ARG A 58 4.05 2.69 16.87
C ARG A 58 3.04 1.69 17.42
N LEU A 59 2.71 0.66 16.65
CA LEU A 59 1.72 -0.35 17.03
C LEU A 59 2.22 -1.28 18.14
N HIS A 60 3.52 -1.54 18.20
CA HIS A 60 4.12 -2.28 19.33
C HIS A 60 3.95 -1.55 20.66
N LEU A 61 3.96 -0.20 20.65
CA LEU A 61 3.65 0.61 21.84
C LEU A 61 2.14 0.58 22.19
N VAL A 62 1.27 0.26 21.22
CA VAL A 62 -0.18 0.14 21.42
C VAL A 62 -0.53 -1.22 22.03
N ASN A 63 0.09 -2.29 21.50
CA ASN A 63 -0.13 -3.65 21.97
C ASN A 63 1.15 -4.48 21.80
N SER A 64 1.83 -4.76 22.91
CA SER A 64 3.08 -5.52 22.94
C SER A 64 2.88 -7.05 22.92
N GLU A 65 1.63 -7.53 23.02
CA GLU A 65 1.32 -8.97 23.06
C GLU A 65 1.13 -9.58 21.65
N ILE A 66 1.03 -8.74 20.61
CA ILE A 66 0.88 -9.19 19.23
C ILE A 66 2.21 -9.19 18.48
N GLU A 67 2.33 -10.06 17.51
CA GLU A 67 3.45 -10.07 16.57
C GLU A 67 3.21 -9.07 15.43
N ILE A 68 4.21 -8.23 15.14
CA ILE A 68 4.14 -7.25 14.05
C ILE A 68 5.34 -7.44 13.14
N GLU A 69 5.07 -7.77 11.88
CA GLU A 69 6.07 -8.02 10.84
C GLU A 69 6.08 -6.85 9.83
N PRO A 70 7.03 -5.90 9.91
CA PRO A 70 7.15 -4.83 8.93
C PRO A 70 7.86 -5.31 7.67
N LEU A 71 7.26 -5.03 6.49
CA LEU A 71 7.83 -5.32 5.19
C LEU A 71 7.86 -4.05 4.33
N SER A 72 9.03 -3.42 4.22
CA SER A 72 9.27 -2.27 3.35
C SER A 72 9.44 -2.72 1.89
N LYS A 73 8.40 -3.37 1.32
CA LYS A 73 8.42 -3.99 -0.02
C LYS A 73 7.33 -3.45 -0.93
N ASP A 74 7.60 -3.48 -2.23
CA ASP A 74 6.57 -3.24 -3.26
C ASP A 74 5.75 -4.50 -3.53
N VAL A 75 4.44 -4.31 -3.78
CA VAL A 75 3.49 -5.39 -4.05
C VAL A 75 3.24 -5.48 -5.56
N HIS A 76 3.77 -6.54 -6.17
CA HIS A 76 3.64 -6.81 -7.60
C HIS A 76 3.53 -8.33 -7.87
N SER A 77 3.34 -8.72 -9.12
CA SER A 77 3.11 -10.12 -9.50
C SER A 77 4.17 -11.13 -9.01
N ALA A 78 5.41 -10.70 -8.82
CA ALA A 78 6.48 -11.59 -8.33
C ALA A 78 6.53 -11.68 -6.80
N THR A 79 6.07 -10.66 -6.04
CA THR A 79 6.18 -10.61 -4.57
C THR A 79 4.88 -10.96 -3.86
N VAL A 80 3.72 -10.73 -4.48
CA VAL A 80 2.41 -10.83 -3.83
C VAL A 80 2.12 -12.20 -3.22
N ARG A 81 2.53 -13.30 -3.88
CA ARG A 81 2.32 -14.66 -3.35
C ARG A 81 3.11 -14.93 -2.07
N GLU A 82 4.34 -14.41 -1.98
CA GLU A 82 5.15 -14.48 -0.77
C GLU A 82 4.53 -13.61 0.34
N ILE A 83 4.10 -12.42 0.00
CA ILE A 83 3.49 -11.46 0.93
C ILE A 83 2.18 -12.02 1.52
N LEU A 84 1.38 -12.73 0.73
CA LEU A 84 0.10 -13.31 1.17
C LEU A 84 0.25 -14.70 1.80
N ARG A 85 1.46 -15.27 1.86
CA ARG A 85 1.69 -16.59 2.46
C ARG A 85 1.24 -16.61 3.92
N ASP A 86 0.48 -17.63 4.28
CA ASP A 86 -0.04 -17.87 5.64
C ASP A 86 -0.93 -16.74 6.19
N ALA A 87 -1.47 -15.88 5.33
CA ALA A 87 -2.43 -14.87 5.74
C ALA A 87 -3.84 -15.45 5.87
N ASP A 88 -4.53 -15.12 6.97
CA ASP A 88 -5.94 -15.46 7.17
C ASP A 88 -6.89 -14.44 6.53
N VAL A 89 -6.45 -13.20 6.40
CA VAL A 89 -7.19 -12.10 5.78
C VAL A 89 -6.23 -11.08 5.17
N VAL A 90 -6.58 -10.52 4.02
CA VAL A 90 -5.86 -9.40 3.36
C VAL A 90 -6.70 -8.14 3.48
N VAL A 91 -6.10 -7.05 3.98
CA VAL A 91 -6.76 -5.74 4.08
C VAL A 91 -6.04 -4.74 3.18
N ASP A 92 -6.79 -4.04 2.32
CA ASP A 92 -6.31 -3.12 1.31
C ASP A 92 -6.29 -1.67 1.78
N GLY A 93 -5.12 -1.11 1.97
CA GLY A 93 -4.89 0.32 2.21
C GLY A 93 -4.20 1.02 1.04
N THR A 94 -4.17 0.40 -0.15
CA THR A 94 -3.48 0.94 -1.32
C THR A 94 -4.27 2.06 -2.00
N ASP A 95 -3.61 2.84 -2.83
CA ASP A 95 -4.18 3.98 -3.52
C ASP A 95 -4.25 3.81 -5.05
N ASN A 96 -3.84 2.65 -5.58
CA ASN A 96 -3.85 2.40 -7.02
C ASN A 96 -4.67 1.15 -7.40
N LEU A 97 -5.30 1.22 -8.57
CA LEU A 97 -6.21 0.17 -9.04
C LEU A 97 -5.49 -1.10 -9.48
N GLU A 98 -4.31 -0.98 -10.06
CA GLU A 98 -3.56 -2.13 -10.56
C GLU A 98 -3.22 -3.09 -9.41
N THR A 99 -2.71 -2.55 -8.29
CA THR A 99 -2.46 -3.33 -7.08
C THR A 99 -3.74 -3.95 -6.53
N ARG A 100 -4.89 -3.28 -6.60
CA ARG A 100 -6.18 -3.84 -6.17
C ARG A 100 -6.65 -5.01 -7.01
N PHE A 101 -6.52 -4.93 -8.33
CA PHE A 101 -6.78 -6.07 -9.21
C PHE A 101 -5.84 -7.23 -8.92
N LEU A 102 -4.55 -6.94 -8.74
CA LEU A 102 -3.55 -7.94 -8.37
C LEU A 102 -3.88 -8.62 -7.03
N LEU A 103 -4.19 -7.85 -5.98
CA LEU A 103 -4.57 -8.37 -4.67
C LEU A 103 -5.83 -9.22 -4.72
N ASN A 104 -6.84 -8.80 -5.50
CA ASN A 104 -8.06 -9.58 -5.71
C ASN A 104 -7.75 -10.94 -6.36
N GLU A 105 -6.91 -10.97 -7.38
CA GLU A 105 -6.52 -12.21 -8.05
C GLU A 105 -5.67 -13.12 -7.15
N ALA A 106 -4.72 -12.55 -6.42
CA ALA A 106 -3.84 -13.29 -5.51
C ALA A 106 -4.62 -13.84 -4.29
N ALA A 107 -5.51 -13.06 -3.72
CA ALA A 107 -6.36 -13.49 -2.61
C ALA A 107 -7.30 -14.65 -3.01
N ILE A 108 -7.90 -14.57 -4.22
CA ILE A 108 -8.72 -15.66 -4.76
C ILE A 108 -7.88 -16.91 -5.01
N GLU A 109 -6.68 -16.78 -5.58
CA GLU A 109 -5.77 -17.91 -5.81
C GLU A 109 -5.35 -18.59 -4.49
N ALA A 110 -5.03 -17.79 -3.47
CA ALA A 110 -4.67 -18.27 -2.14
C ALA A 110 -5.87 -18.72 -1.29
N ASN A 111 -7.11 -18.54 -1.76
CA ASN A 111 -8.35 -18.75 -1.02
C ASN A 111 -8.41 -17.95 0.32
N VAL A 112 -7.88 -16.75 0.31
CA VAL A 112 -7.84 -15.84 1.46
C VAL A 112 -8.90 -14.74 1.27
N PRO A 113 -9.71 -14.41 2.27
CA PRO A 113 -10.61 -13.26 2.21
C PRO A 113 -9.86 -11.94 1.99
N PHE A 114 -10.48 -11.03 1.24
CA PHE A 114 -9.90 -9.75 0.88
C PHE A 114 -10.84 -8.60 1.27
N VAL A 115 -10.36 -7.68 2.10
CA VAL A 115 -11.14 -6.49 2.51
C VAL A 115 -10.64 -5.29 1.72
N TYR A 116 -11.35 -4.97 0.65
CA TYR A 116 -11.12 -3.79 -0.18
C TYR A 116 -11.45 -2.50 0.57
N GLY A 117 -10.66 -1.45 0.33
CA GLY A 117 -10.96 -0.08 0.75
C GLY A 117 -10.50 0.95 -0.26
N GLY A 118 -11.22 2.04 -0.35
CA GLY A 118 -10.86 3.19 -1.17
C GLY A 118 -11.46 4.47 -0.63
N ALA A 119 -10.73 5.58 -0.70
CA ALA A 119 -11.23 6.91 -0.32
C ALA A 119 -10.71 7.96 -1.29
N ILE A 120 -11.56 8.92 -1.62
CA ILE A 120 -11.23 10.06 -2.47
C ILE A 120 -12.13 11.24 -2.12
N ALA A 121 -11.59 12.44 -2.08
CA ALA A 121 -12.29 13.64 -1.64
C ALA A 121 -12.97 13.41 -0.28
N THR A 122 -14.29 13.50 -0.22
CA THR A 122 -15.09 13.28 1.00
C THR A 122 -15.75 11.90 1.04
N TYR A 123 -15.55 11.07 0.02
CA TYR A 123 -16.20 9.77 -0.13
C TYR A 123 -15.23 8.62 0.11
N GLY A 124 -15.80 7.49 0.51
CA GLY A 124 -15.05 6.27 0.63
C GLY A 124 -15.89 5.02 0.44
N MET A 125 -15.23 3.89 0.25
CA MET A 125 -15.87 2.59 0.06
C MET A 125 -15.10 1.52 0.81
N ALA A 126 -15.82 0.52 1.34
CA ALA A 126 -15.23 -0.71 1.88
C ALA A 126 -16.08 -1.91 1.46
N PHE A 127 -15.43 -3.03 1.16
CA PHE A 127 -16.10 -4.24 0.72
C PHE A 127 -15.32 -5.49 1.15
N ALA A 128 -15.96 -6.35 1.94
CA ALA A 128 -15.41 -7.65 2.31
C ALA A 128 -15.71 -8.70 1.22
N ILE A 129 -14.65 -9.27 0.66
CA ILE A 129 -14.67 -10.18 -0.49
C ILE A 129 -14.24 -11.58 -0.03
N ARG A 130 -15.08 -12.58 -0.32
CA ARG A 130 -14.76 -14.00 -0.21
C ARG A 130 -15.35 -14.74 -1.41
N ALA A 131 -14.68 -14.63 -2.55
CA ALA A 131 -15.15 -15.29 -3.76
C ALA A 131 -15.05 -16.83 -3.64
N PRO A 132 -16.01 -17.58 -4.18
CA PRO A 132 -17.18 -17.14 -4.96
C PRO A 132 -18.43 -16.81 -4.12
N VAL A 133 -18.33 -16.81 -2.78
CA VAL A 133 -19.47 -16.55 -1.87
C VAL A 133 -20.01 -15.13 -2.05
N THR A 134 -19.11 -14.15 -2.23
CA THR A 134 -19.44 -12.76 -2.56
C THR A 134 -18.96 -12.40 -3.96
N ALA A 135 -19.43 -11.26 -4.50
CA ALA A 135 -18.77 -10.64 -5.64
C ALA A 135 -17.30 -10.38 -5.32
N CYS A 136 -16.40 -10.51 -6.30
CA CYS A 136 -15.01 -10.09 -6.17
C CYS A 136 -14.83 -8.65 -6.66
N PHE A 137 -13.63 -8.09 -6.48
CA PHE A 137 -13.32 -6.73 -6.94
C PHE A 137 -13.60 -6.53 -8.44
N ARG A 138 -13.31 -7.55 -9.27
CA ARG A 138 -13.57 -7.53 -10.72
C ARG A 138 -15.06 -7.58 -11.07
N CYS A 139 -15.92 -8.05 -10.18
CA CYS A 139 -17.37 -8.06 -10.43
C CYS A 139 -17.97 -6.66 -10.50
N PHE A 140 -17.53 -5.74 -9.62
CA PHE A 140 -18.03 -4.37 -9.64
C PHE A 140 -17.08 -3.38 -10.36
N ASN A 141 -15.82 -3.75 -10.58
CA ASN A 141 -14.88 -3.04 -11.44
C ASN A 141 -14.46 -3.93 -12.64
N PRO A 142 -15.30 -4.08 -13.66
CA PRO A 142 -15.06 -5.05 -14.74
C PRO A 142 -13.82 -4.79 -15.56
N LYS A 143 -13.43 -3.52 -15.69
CA LYS A 143 -12.26 -3.07 -16.45
C LYS A 143 -11.55 -1.97 -15.69
N ALA A 144 -10.22 -1.99 -15.73
CA ALA A 144 -9.44 -0.84 -15.30
C ALA A 144 -9.80 0.37 -16.19
N PRO A 145 -10.11 1.52 -15.60
CA PRO A 145 -10.34 2.73 -16.38
C PRO A 145 -9.04 3.16 -17.08
N PRO A 146 -9.13 3.91 -18.19
CA PRO A 146 -7.95 4.42 -18.87
C PRO A 146 -7.05 5.21 -17.92
N PRO A 147 -5.71 5.13 -18.07
CA PRO A 147 -4.80 5.95 -17.27
C PRO A 147 -5.18 7.43 -17.30
N GLY A 148 -5.15 8.09 -16.14
CA GLY A 148 -5.47 9.52 -15.99
C GLY A 148 -6.97 9.87 -16.04
N SER A 149 -7.88 8.91 -16.20
CA SER A 149 -9.32 9.17 -16.26
C SER A 149 -9.98 9.29 -14.89
N LEU A 150 -9.34 8.83 -13.84
CA LEU A 150 -9.85 8.93 -12.47
C LEU A 150 -9.20 10.09 -11.71
N LEU A 151 -9.99 10.68 -10.84
CA LEU A 151 -9.46 11.57 -9.81
C LEU A 151 -8.51 10.77 -8.91
N THR A 152 -7.40 11.38 -8.56
CA THR A 152 -6.42 10.83 -7.61
C THR A 152 -6.49 11.58 -6.29
N CYS A 153 -5.86 11.04 -5.26
CA CYS A 153 -5.72 11.72 -3.98
C CYS A 153 -5.02 13.09 -4.10
N GLU A 154 -4.20 13.27 -5.14
CA GLU A 154 -3.52 14.54 -5.45
C GLU A 154 -4.45 15.57 -6.04
N THR A 155 -5.26 15.14 -7.02
CA THR A 155 -6.11 16.07 -7.78
C THR A 155 -7.38 16.45 -7.03
N ALA A 156 -7.94 15.54 -6.22
CA ALA A 156 -9.17 15.75 -5.46
C ALA A 156 -8.96 15.94 -3.95
N GLY A 157 -7.78 15.64 -3.45
CA GLY A 157 -7.52 15.55 -2.02
C GLY A 157 -8.18 14.35 -1.34
N ILE A 158 -7.97 14.22 -0.04
CA ILE A 158 -8.68 13.27 0.83
C ILE A 158 -9.05 13.96 2.13
N PHE A 159 -10.32 13.91 2.47
CA PHE A 159 -10.81 14.27 3.78
C PHE A 159 -10.49 13.16 4.77
N ASN A 160 -9.73 13.48 5.83
CA ASN A 160 -9.22 12.49 6.78
C ASN A 160 -10.33 11.71 7.50
N ALA A 161 -11.47 12.33 7.81
CA ALA A 161 -12.59 11.63 8.42
C ALA A 161 -13.18 10.55 7.49
N ALA A 162 -13.27 10.81 6.16
CA ALA A 162 -13.75 9.81 5.21
C ALA A 162 -12.82 8.58 5.17
N SER A 163 -11.49 8.80 5.10
CA SER A 163 -10.52 7.68 5.15
C SER A 163 -10.55 6.95 6.49
N ALA A 164 -10.73 7.65 7.62
CA ALA A 164 -10.84 7.04 8.92
C ALA A 164 -12.09 6.15 9.06
N MET A 165 -13.25 6.61 8.55
CA MET A 165 -14.48 5.80 8.53
C MET A 165 -14.30 4.52 7.71
N VAL A 166 -13.69 4.61 6.52
CA VAL A 166 -13.39 3.43 5.70
C VAL A 166 -12.46 2.47 6.43
N GLY A 167 -11.37 2.97 7.01
CA GLY A 167 -10.43 2.15 7.77
C GLY A 167 -11.07 1.44 8.95
N ALA A 168 -12.00 2.12 9.66
CA ALA A 168 -12.75 1.51 10.74
C ALA A 168 -13.69 0.39 10.26
N ILE A 169 -14.38 0.59 9.13
CA ILE A 169 -15.21 -0.45 8.52
C ILE A 169 -14.35 -1.64 8.07
N GLN A 170 -13.20 -1.40 7.45
CA GLN A 170 -12.27 -2.45 7.04
C GLN A 170 -11.79 -3.28 8.24
N ALA A 171 -11.41 -2.64 9.34
CA ALA A 171 -11.00 -3.35 10.55
C ALA A 171 -12.14 -4.21 11.11
N GLY A 172 -13.35 -3.70 11.17
CA GLY A 172 -14.53 -4.45 11.60
C GLY A 172 -14.83 -5.66 10.72
N GLU A 173 -14.80 -5.50 9.39
CA GLU A 173 -15.01 -6.60 8.44
C GLU A 173 -13.86 -7.64 8.52
N ALA A 174 -12.60 -7.20 8.70
CA ALA A 174 -11.48 -8.12 8.87
C ALA A 174 -11.61 -8.95 10.15
N ILE A 175 -11.99 -8.33 11.29
CA ILE A 175 -12.24 -9.05 12.55
C ILE A 175 -13.36 -10.08 12.38
N ARG A 176 -14.47 -9.72 11.73
CA ARG A 176 -15.58 -10.65 11.48
C ARG A 176 -15.15 -11.85 10.64
N LEU A 177 -14.32 -11.61 9.61
CA LEU A 177 -13.75 -12.68 8.78
C LEU A 177 -12.83 -13.60 9.59
N LEU A 178 -11.97 -13.05 10.46
CA LEU A 178 -11.10 -13.80 11.36
C LEU A 178 -11.88 -14.65 12.38
N LEU A 179 -13.07 -14.20 12.78
CA LEU A 179 -14.00 -14.94 13.63
C LEU A 179 -14.82 -16.00 12.85
N GLY A 180 -14.59 -16.16 11.55
CA GLY A 180 -15.25 -17.14 10.70
C GLY A 180 -16.63 -16.72 10.17
N GLU A 181 -17.00 -15.44 10.32
CA GLU A 181 -18.27 -14.96 9.76
C GLU A 181 -18.23 -14.88 8.23
N THR A 182 -19.36 -15.14 7.61
CA THR A 182 -19.52 -14.97 6.16
C THR A 182 -19.78 -13.50 5.84
N PRO A 183 -19.04 -12.90 4.87
CA PRO A 183 -19.26 -11.52 4.46
C PRO A 183 -20.68 -11.31 3.92
N SER A 184 -21.25 -10.14 4.20
CA SER A 184 -22.63 -9.80 3.80
C SER A 184 -22.81 -9.59 2.30
N GLY A 185 -21.72 -9.49 1.52
CA GLY A 185 -21.78 -9.09 0.11
C GLY A 185 -22.20 -7.62 -0.10
N ALA A 186 -22.15 -6.81 0.95
CA ALA A 186 -22.49 -5.40 0.88
C ALA A 186 -21.23 -4.54 0.70
N LEU A 187 -21.27 -3.69 -0.31
CA LEU A 187 -20.36 -2.55 -0.45
C LEU A 187 -20.87 -1.43 0.46
N PHE A 188 -20.03 -0.99 1.39
CA PHE A 188 -20.28 0.20 2.18
C PHE A 188 -19.78 1.42 1.41
N VAL A 189 -20.66 2.40 1.21
CA VAL A 189 -20.31 3.71 0.63
C VAL A 189 -20.48 4.76 1.72
N VAL A 190 -19.41 5.52 1.96
CA VAL A 190 -19.33 6.50 3.06
C VAL A 190 -19.26 7.89 2.47
N ASP A 191 -20.07 8.82 2.97
CA ASP A 191 -19.86 10.26 2.82
C ASP A 191 -19.35 10.81 4.16
N GLY A 192 -18.06 11.17 4.21
CA GLY A 192 -17.45 11.70 5.43
C GLY A 192 -17.80 13.17 5.70
N TRP A 193 -18.26 13.92 4.70
CA TRP A 193 -18.66 15.32 4.88
C TRP A 193 -20.08 15.47 5.43
N ARG A 194 -20.96 14.59 4.97
CA ARG A 194 -22.33 14.45 5.49
C ARG A 194 -22.43 13.06 6.06
N PRO A 195 -22.08 12.81 7.34
CA PRO A 195 -21.89 11.46 7.88
C PRO A 195 -23.06 10.54 7.53
N ASP A 196 -22.92 9.81 6.43
CA ASP A 196 -23.88 8.86 5.91
C ASP A 196 -23.15 7.59 5.47
N ILE A 197 -23.76 6.45 5.71
CA ILE A 197 -23.25 5.14 5.30
C ILE A 197 -24.34 4.38 4.57
N GLN A 198 -24.13 4.17 3.29
CA GLN A 198 -25.03 3.37 2.46
C GLN A 198 -24.48 1.96 2.32
N ARG A 199 -25.38 0.98 2.28
CA ARG A 199 -25.06 -0.42 2.03
C ARG A 199 -25.67 -0.85 0.71
N ILE A 200 -24.83 -1.20 -0.26
CA ILE A 200 -25.23 -1.61 -1.60
C ILE A 200 -24.83 -3.08 -1.78
N HIS A 201 -25.81 -3.95 -1.99
CA HIS A 201 -25.50 -5.35 -2.25
C HIS A 201 -24.96 -5.53 -3.66
N ILE A 202 -23.77 -6.14 -3.76
CA ILE A 202 -23.11 -6.45 -5.03
C ILE A 202 -23.22 -7.96 -5.28
N ALA A 203 -23.98 -8.31 -6.31
CA ALA A 203 -24.09 -9.70 -6.73
C ALA A 203 -22.86 -10.16 -7.52
N PRO A 204 -22.40 -11.42 -7.35
CA PRO A 204 -21.40 -12.01 -8.24
C PRO A 204 -21.88 -12.01 -9.69
N ARG A 205 -21.00 -11.69 -10.61
CA ARG A 205 -21.29 -11.77 -12.05
C ARG A 205 -21.02 -13.17 -12.56
N SER A 206 -21.97 -13.74 -13.32
CA SER A 206 -21.86 -15.08 -13.90
C SER A 206 -20.76 -15.21 -14.97
N ASP A 207 -20.31 -14.09 -15.53
CA ASP A 207 -19.28 -13.96 -16.55
C ASP A 207 -17.99 -13.32 -16.03
N CYS A 208 -17.79 -13.25 -14.73
CA CYS A 208 -16.63 -12.59 -14.15
C CYS A 208 -15.33 -13.29 -14.56
N PRO A 209 -14.39 -12.60 -15.23
CA PRO A 209 -13.16 -13.22 -15.70
C PRO A 209 -12.32 -13.78 -14.54
N THR A 210 -12.27 -13.11 -13.40
CA THR A 210 -11.41 -13.52 -12.29
C THR A 210 -12.03 -14.61 -11.42
N CYS A 211 -13.20 -14.38 -10.83
CA CYS A 211 -13.74 -15.34 -9.84
C CYS A 211 -14.56 -16.48 -10.45
N VAL A 212 -14.97 -16.37 -11.70
CA VAL A 212 -15.75 -17.41 -12.43
C VAL A 212 -14.89 -18.09 -13.49
N LEU A 213 -14.26 -17.33 -14.38
CA LEU A 213 -13.47 -17.89 -15.48
C LEU A 213 -12.02 -18.23 -15.07
N GLY A 214 -11.59 -17.82 -13.88
CA GLY A 214 -10.26 -18.14 -13.36
C GLY A 214 -9.10 -17.38 -14.01
N GLU A 215 -9.38 -16.32 -14.76
CA GLU A 215 -8.34 -15.50 -15.38
C GLU A 215 -7.50 -14.76 -14.33
N ARG A 216 -6.20 -14.65 -14.60
CA ARG A 216 -5.19 -14.02 -13.76
C ARG A 216 -4.38 -13.02 -14.57
N GLU A 217 -5.02 -11.96 -15.00
CA GLU A 217 -4.43 -10.93 -15.89
C GLU A 217 -3.28 -10.19 -15.19
N TYR A 218 -3.51 -9.74 -13.97
CA TYR A 218 -2.53 -8.95 -13.19
C TYR A 218 -1.49 -9.84 -12.51
N LEU A 219 -1.92 -10.98 -11.98
CA LEU A 219 -1.04 -11.94 -11.31
C LEU A 219 -0.13 -12.68 -12.28
N GLY A 220 -0.59 -12.89 -13.53
CA GLY A 220 0.19 -13.46 -14.62
C GLY A 220 1.03 -12.47 -15.40
N ALA A 221 0.86 -11.18 -15.17
CA ALA A 221 1.61 -10.14 -15.88
C ALA A 221 3.11 -10.23 -15.58
N LYS A 222 3.92 -10.24 -16.64
CA LYS A 222 5.37 -10.09 -16.48
C LYS A 222 5.67 -8.65 -16.08
N ARG A 223 6.36 -8.47 -14.96
CA ARG A 223 6.85 -7.16 -14.57
C ARG A 223 7.87 -6.67 -15.57
N THR A 224 7.50 -5.66 -16.35
CA THR A 224 8.38 -5.01 -17.30
C THR A 224 8.93 -3.68 -16.81
N GLN A 225 8.38 -3.14 -15.70
CA GLN A 225 8.74 -1.83 -15.21
C GLN A 225 9.46 -1.87 -13.87
N VAL A 226 10.52 -1.12 -13.86
CA VAL A 226 11.45 -0.86 -12.77
C VAL A 226 11.20 0.53 -12.15
N LEU A 227 10.35 1.34 -12.80
CA LEU A 227 10.07 2.73 -12.42
C LEU A 227 8.58 2.95 -12.24
N VAL A 228 8.22 3.55 -11.13
CA VAL A 228 6.85 3.95 -10.81
C VAL A 228 6.88 5.38 -10.27
N SER A 229 6.16 6.28 -10.94
CA SER A 229 5.88 7.60 -10.36
C SER A 229 4.94 7.43 -9.16
N LEU A 230 5.33 7.94 -8.01
CA LEU A 230 4.50 7.84 -6.81
C LEU A 230 3.47 8.97 -6.81
N CYS A 231 2.20 8.59 -6.64
CA CYS A 231 1.12 9.57 -6.49
C CYS A 231 1.37 10.45 -5.26
N GLY A 232 1.22 11.78 -5.42
CA GLY A 232 1.32 12.75 -4.32
C GLY A 232 2.70 13.33 -4.07
N SER A 233 3.70 13.00 -4.89
CA SER A 233 5.04 13.57 -4.74
C SER A 233 5.79 13.57 -6.07
N ASP A 234 6.64 14.59 -6.29
CA ASP A 234 7.63 14.61 -7.39
C ASP A 234 8.70 13.51 -7.17
N THR A 235 8.24 12.28 -6.87
CA THR A 235 9.09 11.17 -6.47
C THR A 235 8.91 10.01 -7.43
N ILE A 236 10.00 9.52 -7.96
CA ILE A 236 10.03 8.31 -8.79
C ILE A 236 10.63 7.18 -7.94
N SER A 237 9.87 6.09 -7.80
CA SER A 237 10.36 4.83 -7.23
C SER A 237 11.07 4.05 -8.33
N LEU A 238 12.34 3.73 -8.10
CA LEU A 238 13.13 2.85 -8.94
C LEU A 238 13.37 1.55 -8.18
N ASP A 239 12.96 0.46 -8.83
CA ASP A 239 13.12 -0.88 -8.28
C ASP A 239 13.94 -1.72 -9.29
N PRO A 240 15.20 -2.04 -8.97
CA PRO A 240 16.09 -2.73 -9.89
C PRO A 240 15.58 -4.14 -10.21
N VAL A 241 15.78 -4.60 -11.46
CA VAL A 241 15.35 -5.94 -11.92
C VAL A 241 16.05 -7.06 -11.14
N HIS A 242 17.26 -6.80 -10.68
CA HIS A 242 18.04 -7.74 -9.88
C HIS A 242 18.15 -7.20 -8.45
N HIS A 243 17.34 -7.76 -7.56
CA HIS A 243 17.42 -7.48 -6.14
C HIS A 243 18.64 -8.17 -5.54
N GLY A 244 19.52 -7.39 -4.96
CA GLY A 244 20.64 -7.86 -4.15
C GLY A 244 20.84 -6.89 -2.99
N ALA A 245 21.25 -7.39 -1.84
CA ALA A 245 21.63 -6.51 -0.74
C ALA A 245 22.79 -5.62 -1.21
N ILE A 246 22.59 -4.31 -1.11
CA ILE A 246 23.65 -3.32 -1.44
C ILE A 246 24.46 -3.00 -0.19
N ASP A 247 25.73 -2.66 -0.39
CA ASP A 247 26.57 -2.14 0.68
C ASP A 247 26.18 -0.69 0.99
N MET A 248 25.30 -0.54 1.97
CA MET A 248 24.74 0.74 2.40
C MET A 248 25.81 1.68 2.99
N GLU A 249 26.91 1.17 3.55
CA GLU A 249 28.00 1.99 4.07
C GLU A 249 28.83 2.55 2.91
N ALA A 250 29.19 1.72 1.94
CA ALA A 250 29.90 2.17 0.75
C ALA A 250 29.09 3.21 -0.06
N VAL A 251 27.77 3.08 -0.10
CA VAL A 251 26.88 4.07 -0.73
C VAL A 251 26.86 5.36 0.10
N ALA A 252 26.75 5.27 1.42
CA ALA A 252 26.74 6.42 2.31
C ALA A 252 28.05 7.22 2.22
N ASP A 253 29.20 6.55 2.23
CA ASP A 253 30.51 7.19 2.10
C ASP A 253 30.65 7.95 0.78
N ARG A 254 30.21 7.34 -0.32
CA ARG A 254 30.22 7.99 -1.65
C ARG A 254 29.36 9.25 -1.70
N LEU A 255 28.14 9.15 -1.14
CA LEU A 255 27.18 10.25 -1.18
C LEU A 255 27.53 11.37 -0.20
N SER A 256 28.15 11.05 0.94
CA SER A 256 28.58 12.05 1.92
C SER A 256 29.65 13.01 1.38
N ALA A 257 30.45 12.57 0.39
CA ALA A 257 31.40 13.43 -0.32
C ALA A 257 30.71 14.43 -1.28
N LEU A 258 29.41 14.21 -1.61
CA LEU A 258 28.72 15.01 -2.63
C LEU A 258 27.57 15.85 -2.03
N GLY A 259 27.14 15.53 -0.81
CA GLY A 259 26.03 16.19 -0.15
C GLY A 259 25.81 15.72 1.29
N SER A 260 24.65 16.01 1.84
CA SER A 260 24.30 15.54 3.18
C SER A 260 23.70 14.12 3.14
N THR A 261 24.10 13.29 4.10
CA THR A 261 23.54 11.93 4.25
C THR A 261 23.10 11.71 5.69
N ARG A 262 22.03 10.91 5.87
CA ARG A 262 21.56 10.46 7.18
C ARG A 262 20.86 9.12 7.11
N ARG A 263 20.86 8.38 8.20
CA ARG A 263 20.04 7.19 8.38
C ARG A 263 18.66 7.59 8.91
N ALA A 264 17.62 6.95 8.36
CA ALA A 264 16.25 7.13 8.82
C ALA A 264 15.56 5.73 8.87
N GLY A 265 15.60 5.07 10.03
CA GLY A 265 15.28 3.64 10.11
C GLY A 265 16.25 2.80 9.26
N GLY A 266 15.73 1.82 8.54
CA GLY A 266 16.53 0.95 7.68
C GLY A 266 17.02 1.56 6.36
N VAL A 267 16.75 2.85 6.07
CA VAL A 267 17.11 3.49 4.80
C VAL A 267 18.20 4.54 4.95
N LEU A 268 18.88 4.84 3.85
CA LEU A 268 19.81 5.96 3.71
C LEU A 268 19.11 7.10 2.95
N VAL A 269 19.04 8.27 3.55
CA VAL A 269 18.54 9.50 2.91
C VAL A 269 19.73 10.37 2.55
N ALA A 270 19.81 10.80 1.30
CA ALA A 270 20.86 11.67 0.79
C ALA A 270 20.28 12.85 0.04
N ASP A 271 20.74 14.07 0.38
CA ASP A 271 20.42 15.28 -0.37
C ASP A 271 21.67 15.67 -1.20
N VAL A 272 21.60 15.47 -2.53
CA VAL A 272 22.71 15.63 -3.46
C VAL A 272 22.28 16.40 -4.69
N GLU A 273 22.98 17.48 -5.05
CA GLU A 273 22.70 18.29 -6.24
C GLU A 273 21.25 18.73 -6.38
N GLY A 274 20.58 19.11 -5.27
CA GLY A 274 19.18 19.55 -5.26
C GLY A 274 18.14 18.42 -5.40
N ARG A 275 18.57 17.17 -5.34
CA ARG A 275 17.73 15.98 -5.37
C ARG A 275 17.80 15.24 -4.04
N ARG A 276 16.69 14.62 -3.65
CA ARG A 276 16.67 13.72 -2.49
C ARG A 276 16.55 12.27 -2.94
N LEU A 277 17.46 11.43 -2.46
CA LEU A 277 17.46 9.99 -2.66
C LEU A 277 17.17 9.30 -1.33
N THR A 278 16.17 8.43 -1.29
CA THR A 278 15.96 7.48 -0.19
C THR A 278 16.28 6.09 -0.70
N ILE A 279 17.30 5.46 -0.16
CA ILE A 279 17.89 4.22 -0.68
C ILE A 279 17.62 3.12 0.33
N PHE A 280 17.04 2.01 -0.13
CA PHE A 280 16.71 0.84 0.66
C PHE A 280 17.82 -0.23 0.58
N PRO A 281 17.94 -1.13 1.58
CA PRO A 281 18.97 -2.16 1.60
C PRO A 281 18.89 -3.16 0.44
N ASP A 282 17.71 -3.32 -0.18
CA ASP A 282 17.47 -4.17 -1.36
C ASP A 282 17.87 -3.51 -2.69
N GLY A 283 18.42 -2.31 -2.65
CA GLY A 283 18.81 -1.54 -3.82
C GLY A 283 17.69 -0.66 -4.41
N ARG A 284 16.48 -0.78 -3.94
CA ARG A 284 15.39 0.11 -4.33
C ARG A 284 15.67 1.54 -3.89
N ALA A 285 15.25 2.53 -4.69
CA ALA A 285 15.42 3.93 -4.36
C ALA A 285 14.19 4.76 -4.70
N LEU A 286 13.87 5.72 -3.81
CA LEU A 286 12.93 6.80 -4.07
C LEU A 286 13.74 8.04 -4.42
N ILE A 287 13.47 8.65 -5.58
CA ILE A 287 14.22 9.78 -6.10
C ILE A 287 13.28 10.96 -6.30
N ARG A 288 13.49 12.03 -5.55
CA ARG A 288 12.73 13.29 -5.64
C ARG A 288 13.55 14.38 -6.33
N GLY A 289 12.88 15.28 -7.02
CA GLY A 289 13.51 16.40 -7.73
C GLY A 289 14.05 16.03 -9.10
N VAL A 290 13.42 15.05 -9.76
CA VAL A 290 13.68 14.62 -11.14
C VAL A 290 12.44 14.87 -12.01
N LYS A 291 12.68 15.15 -13.30
CA LYS A 291 11.62 15.53 -14.24
C LYS A 291 10.87 14.34 -14.82
N ASP A 292 11.58 13.24 -15.02
CA ASP A 292 11.05 12.06 -15.68
C ASP A 292 11.83 10.78 -15.28
N GLU A 293 11.35 9.65 -15.77
CA GLU A 293 11.94 8.33 -15.51
C GLU A 293 13.38 8.20 -16.07
N ALA A 294 13.68 8.86 -17.18
CA ALA A 294 15.02 8.78 -17.79
C ALA A 294 16.03 9.48 -16.90
N GLU A 295 15.68 10.65 -16.36
CA GLU A 295 16.53 11.37 -15.40
C GLU A 295 16.71 10.55 -14.11
N ALA A 296 15.63 9.93 -13.60
CA ALA A 296 15.68 9.07 -12.41
C ALA A 296 16.67 7.91 -12.59
N ARG A 297 16.64 7.24 -13.75
CA ARG A 297 17.61 6.18 -14.09
C ARG A 297 19.06 6.70 -14.10
N GLY A 298 19.28 7.86 -14.69
CA GLY A 298 20.61 8.50 -14.73
C GLY A 298 21.12 8.83 -13.34
N VAL A 299 20.26 9.38 -12.49
CA VAL A 299 20.55 9.69 -11.09
C VAL A 299 20.89 8.42 -10.31
N TYR A 300 20.07 7.37 -10.46
CA TYR A 300 20.29 6.08 -9.81
C TYR A 300 21.65 5.48 -10.23
N ALA A 301 21.91 5.38 -11.53
CA ALA A 301 23.17 4.85 -12.04
C ALA A 301 24.40 5.64 -11.57
N LYS A 302 24.26 6.98 -11.47
CA LYS A 302 25.34 7.85 -11.01
C LYS A 302 25.68 7.66 -9.53
N TYR A 303 24.67 7.52 -8.68
CA TYR A 303 24.84 7.62 -7.24
C TYR A 303 24.72 6.30 -6.48
N VAL A 304 23.84 5.41 -6.91
CA VAL A 304 23.67 4.08 -6.28
C VAL A 304 24.54 3.05 -6.98
N GLY A 305 24.48 3.04 -8.31
CA GLY A 305 25.35 2.25 -9.18
C GLY A 305 25.20 0.74 -8.98
N ILE A 306 24.54 0.09 -9.90
CA ILE A 306 24.65 -1.36 -10.12
C ILE A 306 24.98 -1.55 -11.58
#